data_c1b5dcf126a81a291e4c33232c98aa7b
#
_entry.id   c1b5dcf126a81a291e4c33232c98aa7b
#
_cell.length_a   1.000
_cell.length_b   1.000
_cell.length_c   1.000
_cell.angle_alpha   90.00
_cell.angle_beta   90.00
_cell.angle_gamma   90.00
#
_symmetry.space_group_name_H-M   'P 1'
#
loop_
_entity.id
_entity.type
_entity.pdbx_description
1 polymer ?
#
loop_
_entity_poly.entity_id
_entity_poly.type
_entity_poly.pdbx_seq_one_letter_code
_entity_poly.pdbx_strand_id
1 'polypeptide(L)'
;MKKGFRYSFLTGVLLLASIGQSGWAQSAGKTTGFDPLDRWVGAIVAGDAEVLKNFYSSDPPAQVEVNGITRAADADISFWLGLKARGMNLEIVRLKQRPGAASVIFKAEVRMASGETANVTDAQGWRQQGDQWRMVGAERTDAPHLTQPSDMKKDLYPANVDARAEIKEAEEKAASEHKRVLLVFGANWCYDCHVLDAAFHRPDFASAMAGYEVVHVDIGDDGKKNNDVAKEFDTPLDKGVPVLAVLDGDGKVVVSQKNGEFEDARSLTPEALLEFLNKWKSVAR
;
A
#
# COMPACT_ATOMS: atom_id res chain seq x y z
N MET A 1 -56.17 -48.25 -55.96
CA MET A 1 -55.79 -46.83 -56.03
C MET A 1 -55.24 -46.41 -54.67
N LYS A 2 -53.92 -46.42 -54.46
CA LYS A 2 -53.25 -45.94 -53.22
C LYS A 2 -52.23 -44.92 -53.63
N LYS A 3 -52.45 -43.65 -53.24
CA LYS A 3 -51.53 -42.55 -53.46
C LYS A 3 -50.44 -42.57 -52.36
N GLY A 4 -49.20 -42.78 -52.76
CA GLY A 4 -48.04 -42.66 -51.90
C GLY A 4 -47.67 -41.23 -51.71
N PHE A 5 -47.43 -40.85 -50.46
CA PHE A 5 -46.95 -39.55 -50.03
C PHE A 5 -45.43 -39.63 -49.81
N ARG A 6 -44.66 -38.90 -50.60
CA ARG A 6 -43.19 -38.82 -50.47
C ARG A 6 -42.82 -37.68 -49.54
N TYR A 7 -42.21 -37.99 -48.44
CA TYR A 7 -41.54 -37.00 -47.59
C TYR A 7 -40.14 -36.72 -48.11
N SER A 8 -39.95 -35.49 -48.49
CA SER A 8 -38.63 -34.97 -48.85
C SER A 8 -37.90 -34.45 -47.60
N PHE A 9 -36.80 -35.09 -47.20
CA PHE A 9 -35.98 -34.62 -46.11
C PHE A 9 -35.06 -33.52 -46.64
N LEU A 10 -35.30 -32.27 -46.21
CA LEU A 10 -34.35 -31.16 -46.32
C LEU A 10 -33.38 -31.27 -45.15
N THR A 11 -32.17 -31.71 -45.48
CA THR A 11 -31.02 -31.63 -44.56
C THR A 11 -30.58 -30.18 -44.43
N GLY A 12 -31.01 -29.50 -43.37
CA GLY A 12 -30.48 -28.22 -42.92
C GLY A 12 -29.16 -28.44 -42.17
N VAL A 13 -28.06 -28.03 -42.80
CA VAL A 13 -26.77 -27.95 -42.14
C VAL A 13 -26.82 -26.78 -41.18
N LEU A 14 -26.93 -27.02 -39.87
CA LEU A 14 -26.71 -26.05 -38.82
C LEU A 14 -25.19 -25.86 -38.68
N LEU A 15 -24.70 -24.76 -39.21
CA LEU A 15 -23.39 -24.26 -38.87
C LEU A 15 -23.42 -23.74 -37.41
N LEU A 16 -23.00 -24.58 -36.47
CA LEU A 16 -22.68 -24.16 -35.12
C LEU A 16 -21.41 -23.32 -35.19
N ALA A 17 -21.59 -22.01 -35.18
CA ALA A 17 -20.48 -21.11 -34.88
C ALA A 17 -20.03 -21.38 -33.42
N SER A 18 -18.94 -22.10 -33.27
CA SER A 18 -18.23 -22.22 -31.99
C SER A 18 -17.65 -20.85 -31.66
N ILE A 19 -18.39 -20.09 -30.85
CA ILE A 19 -17.82 -18.95 -30.13
C ILE A 19 -16.81 -19.58 -29.19
N GLY A 20 -15.54 -19.41 -29.53
CA GLY A 20 -14.41 -19.76 -28.66
C GLY A 20 -14.56 -19.02 -27.36
N GLN A 21 -15.12 -19.65 -26.36
CA GLN A 21 -14.87 -19.29 -24.98
C GLN A 21 -13.40 -19.59 -24.74
N SER A 22 -12.58 -18.54 -24.82
CA SER A 22 -11.25 -18.55 -24.20
C SER A 22 -11.47 -18.82 -22.72
N GLY A 23 -11.43 -20.11 -22.37
CA GLY A 23 -11.43 -20.60 -21.02
C GLY A 23 -10.19 -20.04 -20.34
N TRP A 24 -10.36 -18.93 -19.64
CA TRP A 24 -9.46 -18.56 -18.58
C TRP A 24 -9.68 -19.62 -17.51
N ALA A 25 -8.76 -20.60 -17.48
CA ALA A 25 -8.69 -21.54 -16.39
C ALA A 25 -8.65 -20.70 -15.10
N GLN A 26 -9.73 -20.77 -14.33
CA GLN A 26 -9.66 -20.45 -12.91
C GLN A 26 -8.55 -21.34 -12.38
N SER A 27 -7.38 -20.75 -12.11
CA SER A 27 -6.36 -21.44 -11.35
C SER A 27 -7.04 -21.80 -10.04
N ALA A 28 -7.35 -23.09 -9.84
CA ALA A 28 -7.75 -23.60 -8.56
C ALA A 28 -6.62 -23.24 -7.60
N GLY A 29 -6.79 -22.13 -6.89
CA GLY A 29 -5.84 -21.65 -5.90
C GLY A 29 -5.64 -22.80 -4.90
N LYS A 30 -4.40 -22.96 -4.48
CA LYS A 30 -4.04 -23.89 -3.43
C LYS A 30 -5.00 -23.64 -2.25
N THR A 31 -5.77 -24.65 -1.84
CA THR A 31 -6.71 -24.53 -0.71
C THR A 31 -5.94 -24.10 0.55
N THR A 32 -6.48 -23.18 1.33
CA THR A 32 -5.83 -22.67 2.55
C THR A 32 -5.77 -23.70 3.68
N GLY A 33 -6.55 -24.79 3.56
CA GLY A 33 -6.75 -25.76 4.64
C GLY A 33 -7.84 -25.33 5.65
N PHE A 34 -8.53 -24.22 5.37
CA PHE A 34 -9.65 -23.71 6.16
C PHE A 34 -10.77 -23.21 5.24
N ASP A 35 -11.75 -24.06 4.95
CA ASP A 35 -12.84 -23.82 4.00
C ASP A 35 -13.57 -22.46 4.20
N PRO A 36 -13.83 -21.98 5.44
CA PRO A 36 -14.44 -20.67 5.60
C PRO A 36 -13.59 -19.51 5.02
N LEU A 37 -12.26 -19.60 5.09
CA LEU A 37 -11.36 -18.61 4.50
C LEU A 37 -11.39 -18.72 2.97
N ASP A 38 -11.40 -19.93 2.41
CA ASP A 38 -11.48 -20.12 0.95
C ASP A 38 -12.77 -19.52 0.38
N ARG A 39 -13.89 -19.70 1.07
CA ARG A 39 -15.20 -19.10 0.68
C ARG A 39 -15.21 -17.58 0.84
N TRP A 40 -14.60 -17.05 1.89
CA TRP A 40 -14.44 -15.60 2.10
C TRP A 40 -13.63 -14.96 0.96
N VAL A 41 -12.50 -15.56 0.56
CA VAL A 41 -11.72 -15.17 -0.63
C VAL A 41 -12.59 -15.20 -1.89
N GLY A 42 -13.38 -16.25 -2.06
CA GLY A 42 -14.30 -16.37 -3.20
C GLY A 42 -15.30 -15.22 -3.28
N ALA A 43 -15.86 -14.78 -2.13
CA ALA A 43 -16.79 -13.66 -2.06
C ALA A 43 -16.11 -12.32 -2.44
N ILE A 44 -14.87 -12.11 -2.03
CA ILE A 44 -14.08 -10.93 -2.41
C ILE A 44 -13.85 -10.89 -3.92
N VAL A 45 -13.39 -11.99 -4.50
CA VAL A 45 -13.09 -12.07 -5.94
C VAL A 45 -14.37 -11.95 -6.77
N ALA A 46 -15.51 -12.46 -6.27
CA ALA A 46 -16.80 -12.30 -6.89
C ALA A 46 -17.38 -10.87 -6.76
N GLY A 47 -16.85 -10.06 -5.82
CA GLY A 47 -17.40 -8.74 -5.50
C GLY A 47 -18.76 -8.80 -4.81
N ASP A 48 -19.08 -9.91 -4.15
CA ASP A 48 -20.40 -10.15 -3.55
C ASP A 48 -20.44 -9.62 -2.11
N ALA A 49 -20.94 -8.39 -1.95
CA ALA A 49 -21.02 -7.70 -0.68
C ALA A 49 -21.92 -8.42 0.34
N GLU A 50 -23.04 -9.00 -0.09
CA GLU A 50 -23.99 -9.66 0.80
C GLU A 50 -23.41 -10.98 1.33
N VAL A 51 -22.78 -11.76 0.45
CA VAL A 51 -22.10 -12.99 0.86
C VAL A 51 -20.91 -12.65 1.76
N LEU A 52 -20.12 -11.64 1.41
CA LEU A 52 -18.95 -11.23 2.21
C LEU A 52 -19.36 -10.79 3.62
N LYS A 53 -20.41 -9.98 3.75
CA LYS A 53 -20.94 -9.52 5.03
C LYS A 53 -21.33 -10.68 5.95
N ASN A 54 -21.82 -11.77 5.40
CA ASN A 54 -22.21 -12.94 6.16
C ASN A 54 -21.04 -13.68 6.84
N PHE A 55 -19.79 -13.38 6.49
CA PHE A 55 -18.64 -13.93 7.18
C PHE A 55 -18.27 -13.16 8.45
N TYR A 56 -18.79 -11.95 8.67
CA TYR A 56 -18.50 -11.17 9.87
C TYR A 56 -19.53 -11.43 10.98
N SER A 57 -19.06 -11.54 12.21
CA SER A 57 -19.93 -11.68 13.37
C SER A 57 -20.73 -10.39 13.60
N SER A 58 -22.01 -10.54 13.89
CA SER A 58 -22.88 -9.42 14.28
C SER A 58 -23.14 -9.37 15.80
N ASP A 59 -22.90 -10.49 16.50
CA ASP A 59 -23.09 -10.60 17.94
C ASP A 59 -22.02 -11.53 18.58
N PRO A 60 -21.04 -10.99 19.33
CA PRO A 60 -20.68 -9.58 19.32
C PRO A 60 -20.21 -9.12 17.93
N PRO A 61 -20.36 -7.83 17.59
CA PRO A 61 -19.89 -7.33 16.30
C PRO A 61 -18.40 -7.55 16.10
N ALA A 62 -18.02 -8.00 14.91
CA ALA A 62 -16.62 -8.16 14.56
C ALA A 62 -15.87 -6.82 14.64
N GLN A 63 -14.69 -6.85 15.22
CA GLN A 63 -13.80 -5.69 15.29
C GLN A 63 -12.62 -5.92 14.37
N VAL A 64 -12.31 -4.92 13.56
CA VAL A 64 -11.18 -4.95 12.67
C VAL A 64 -10.21 -3.85 13.04
N GLU A 65 -8.98 -4.23 13.32
CA GLU A 65 -7.89 -3.29 13.52
C GLU A 65 -7.15 -3.08 12.19
N VAL A 66 -7.00 -1.84 11.79
CA VAL A 66 -6.30 -1.45 10.58
C VAL A 66 -5.23 -0.46 10.95
N ASN A 67 -3.96 -0.85 10.82
CA ASN A 67 -2.81 -0.02 11.18
C ASN A 67 -2.94 0.58 12.62
N GLY A 68 -3.33 -0.24 13.59
CA GLY A 68 -3.50 0.17 14.99
C GLY A 68 -4.81 0.92 15.31
N ILE A 69 -5.72 1.09 14.32
CA ILE A 69 -7.01 1.79 14.51
C ILE A 69 -8.16 0.79 14.42
N THR A 70 -8.94 0.66 15.48
CA THR A 70 -10.14 -0.20 15.48
C THR A 70 -11.25 0.40 14.61
N ARG A 71 -11.81 -0.43 13.72
CA ARG A 71 -12.87 -0.12 12.76
C ARG A 71 -14.01 -1.14 12.89
N ALA A 72 -15.20 -0.75 12.43
CA ALA A 72 -16.30 -1.69 12.25
C ALA A 72 -16.09 -2.59 11.01
N ALA A 73 -16.74 -3.74 10.97
CA ALA A 73 -16.67 -4.69 9.87
C ALA A 73 -16.99 -4.08 8.50
N ASP A 74 -17.91 -3.11 8.43
CA ASP A 74 -18.29 -2.44 7.16
C ASP A 74 -17.10 -1.72 6.50
N ALA A 75 -16.15 -1.20 7.30
CA ALA A 75 -14.94 -0.57 6.76
C ALA A 75 -14.01 -1.61 6.11
N ASP A 76 -13.92 -2.80 6.69
CA ASP A 76 -13.12 -3.91 6.16
C ASP A 76 -13.74 -4.49 4.88
N ILE A 77 -15.05 -4.71 4.90
CA ILE A 77 -15.82 -5.14 3.71
C ILE A 77 -15.61 -4.14 2.57
N SER A 78 -15.74 -2.84 2.84
CA SER A 78 -15.54 -1.78 1.85
C SER A 78 -14.13 -1.77 1.28
N PHE A 79 -13.10 -2.01 2.11
CA PHE A 79 -11.73 -2.13 1.66
C PHE A 79 -11.57 -3.29 0.68
N TRP A 80 -11.94 -4.52 1.10
CA TRP A 80 -11.75 -5.70 0.27
C TRP A 80 -12.48 -5.61 -1.07
N LEU A 81 -13.72 -5.11 -1.07
CA LEU A 81 -14.49 -4.88 -2.31
C LEU A 81 -13.92 -3.74 -3.14
N GLY A 82 -13.35 -2.71 -2.50
CA GLY A 82 -12.71 -1.57 -3.15
C GLY A 82 -11.50 -1.96 -4.00
N LEU A 83 -10.82 -3.06 -3.67
CA LEU A 83 -9.71 -3.60 -4.46
C LEU A 83 -10.17 -4.13 -5.83
N LYS A 84 -11.47 -4.39 -6.04
CA LYS A 84 -12.02 -4.93 -7.31
C LYS A 84 -11.19 -6.11 -7.80
N ALA A 85 -10.96 -7.09 -6.93
CA ALA A 85 -10.10 -8.23 -7.15
C ALA A 85 -10.52 -9.05 -8.38
N ARG A 86 -9.57 -9.38 -9.24
CA ARG A 86 -9.69 -10.36 -10.34
C ARG A 86 -9.13 -11.72 -9.98
N GLY A 87 -8.39 -11.78 -8.90
CA GLY A 87 -7.81 -12.98 -8.33
C GLY A 87 -7.05 -12.62 -7.06
N MET A 88 -6.95 -13.59 -6.16
CA MET A 88 -6.30 -13.44 -4.87
C MET A 88 -5.54 -14.73 -4.53
N ASN A 89 -4.26 -14.61 -4.25
CA ASN A 89 -3.42 -15.70 -3.78
C ASN A 89 -3.11 -15.49 -2.31
N LEU A 90 -3.20 -16.54 -1.51
CA LEU A 90 -2.85 -16.50 -0.09
C LEU A 90 -1.60 -17.32 0.20
N GLU A 91 -0.65 -16.73 0.88
CA GLU A 91 0.42 -17.39 1.59
C GLU A 91 0.03 -17.54 3.07
N ILE A 92 -0.30 -18.76 3.51
CA ILE A 92 -0.66 -18.99 4.91
C ILE A 92 0.62 -19.00 5.77
N VAL A 93 0.77 -17.97 6.57
CA VAL A 93 1.89 -17.84 7.52
C VAL A 93 1.64 -18.72 8.75
N ARG A 94 0.40 -18.77 9.22
CA ARG A 94 0.00 -19.55 10.39
C ARG A 94 -1.48 -19.88 10.35
N LEU A 95 -1.82 -21.14 10.57
CA LEU A 95 -3.19 -21.59 10.78
C LEU A 95 -3.25 -22.42 12.06
N LYS A 96 -4.10 -22.01 13.00
CA LYS A 96 -4.43 -22.79 14.20
C LYS A 96 -5.94 -23.03 14.23
N GLN A 97 -6.32 -24.30 14.26
CA GLN A 97 -7.72 -24.71 14.37
C GLN A 97 -7.95 -25.45 15.69
N ARG A 98 -9.09 -25.18 16.31
CA ARG A 98 -9.62 -25.84 17.50
C ARG A 98 -11.10 -26.10 17.29
N PRO A 99 -11.75 -26.99 18.03
CA PRO A 99 -13.20 -27.13 17.97
C PRO A 99 -13.90 -25.79 18.18
N GLY A 100 -14.68 -25.35 17.17
CA GLY A 100 -15.44 -24.11 17.18
C GLY A 100 -14.63 -22.81 17.07
N ALA A 101 -13.32 -22.85 16.91
CA ALA A 101 -12.50 -21.65 16.76
C ALA A 101 -11.30 -21.87 15.83
N ALA A 102 -10.93 -20.82 15.08
CA ALA A 102 -9.73 -20.81 14.25
C ALA A 102 -9.05 -19.43 14.31
N SER A 103 -7.75 -19.42 14.13
CA SER A 103 -7.00 -18.19 13.85
C SER A 103 -6.08 -18.43 12.67
N VAL A 104 -6.04 -17.47 11.78
CA VAL A 104 -5.20 -17.53 10.57
C VAL A 104 -4.44 -16.22 10.40
N ILE A 105 -3.18 -16.32 10.01
CA ILE A 105 -2.35 -15.21 9.57
C ILE A 105 -1.93 -15.54 8.15
N PHE A 106 -2.14 -14.62 7.23
CA PHE A 106 -1.79 -14.81 5.82
C PHE A 106 -1.28 -13.52 5.19
N LYS A 107 -0.53 -13.69 4.10
CA LYS A 107 -0.23 -12.62 3.15
C LYS A 107 -1.08 -12.87 1.91
N ALA A 108 -1.78 -11.84 1.46
CA ALA A 108 -2.59 -11.87 0.26
C ALA A 108 -1.92 -11.06 -0.84
N GLU A 109 -1.78 -11.66 -2.01
CA GLU A 109 -1.47 -10.97 -3.26
C GLU A 109 -2.77 -10.85 -4.06
N VAL A 110 -3.28 -9.63 -4.19
CA VAL A 110 -4.56 -9.35 -4.83
C VAL A 110 -4.31 -8.68 -6.18
N ARG A 111 -4.67 -9.37 -7.27
CA ARG A 111 -4.66 -8.80 -8.62
C ARG A 111 -5.93 -7.98 -8.82
N MET A 112 -5.78 -6.69 -8.98
CA MET A 112 -6.88 -5.74 -9.15
C MET A 112 -7.35 -5.65 -10.61
N ALA A 113 -8.56 -5.13 -10.81
CA ALA A 113 -9.11 -4.89 -12.14
C ALA A 113 -8.30 -3.85 -12.94
N SER A 114 -7.55 -2.95 -12.28
CA SER A 114 -6.62 -2.00 -12.88
C SER A 114 -5.39 -2.67 -13.53
N GLY A 115 -5.10 -3.93 -13.19
CA GLY A 115 -3.88 -4.63 -13.56
C GLY A 115 -2.77 -4.52 -12.51
N GLU A 116 -2.97 -3.71 -11.49
CA GLU A 116 -2.05 -3.59 -10.36
C GLU A 116 -2.21 -4.75 -9.37
N THR A 117 -1.23 -4.92 -8.51
CA THR A 117 -1.24 -5.93 -7.44
C THR A 117 -1.15 -5.23 -6.09
N ALA A 118 -2.09 -5.54 -5.19
CA ALA A 118 -2.03 -5.14 -3.79
C ALA A 118 -1.51 -6.30 -2.94
N ASN A 119 -0.63 -5.99 -1.99
CA ASN A 119 -0.13 -6.94 -0.99
C ASN A 119 -0.70 -6.55 0.38
N VAL A 120 -1.38 -7.49 1.01
CA VAL A 120 -2.07 -7.28 2.28
C VAL A 120 -1.66 -8.37 3.25
N THR A 121 -1.29 -8.00 4.48
CA THR A 121 -1.13 -8.96 5.58
C THR A 121 -2.34 -8.88 6.49
N ASP A 122 -2.94 -10.00 6.82
CA ASP A 122 -4.14 -10.08 7.65
C ASP A 122 -4.03 -11.22 8.68
N ALA A 123 -4.47 -10.94 9.90
CA ALA A 123 -4.59 -11.91 10.98
C ALA A 123 -6.05 -11.97 11.42
N GLN A 124 -6.71 -13.09 11.17
CA GLN A 124 -8.13 -13.26 11.41
C GLN A 124 -8.42 -14.25 12.54
N GLY A 125 -9.37 -13.89 13.40
CA GLY A 125 -9.98 -14.76 14.39
C GLY A 125 -11.38 -15.19 13.94
N TRP A 126 -11.63 -16.50 13.95
CA TRP A 126 -12.89 -17.10 13.53
C TRP A 126 -13.53 -17.91 14.64
N ARG A 127 -14.86 -17.88 14.73
CA ARG A 127 -15.66 -18.71 15.63
C ARG A 127 -16.82 -19.34 14.87
N GLN A 128 -17.16 -20.55 15.28
CA GLN A 128 -18.38 -21.20 14.85
C GLN A 128 -19.55 -20.64 15.67
N GLN A 129 -20.54 -20.09 14.98
CA GLN A 129 -21.79 -19.57 15.52
C GLN A 129 -22.95 -20.34 14.88
N GLY A 130 -23.55 -21.28 15.61
CA GLY A 130 -24.44 -22.27 15.04
C GLY A 130 -23.69 -23.15 14.01
N ASP A 131 -24.24 -23.29 12.83
CA ASP A 131 -23.64 -24.06 11.73
C ASP A 131 -22.69 -23.24 10.85
N GLN A 132 -22.44 -21.97 11.19
CA GLN A 132 -21.65 -21.06 10.36
C GLN A 132 -20.39 -20.58 11.07
N TRP A 133 -19.33 -20.47 10.29
CA TRP A 133 -18.11 -19.79 10.74
C TRP A 133 -18.21 -18.29 10.51
N ARG A 134 -17.91 -17.51 11.56
CA ARG A 134 -17.92 -16.05 11.55
C ARG A 134 -16.57 -15.52 11.98
N MET A 135 -16.08 -14.53 11.26
CA MET A 135 -14.93 -13.74 11.68
C MET A 135 -15.34 -12.85 12.85
N VAL A 136 -14.67 -12.97 13.98
CA VAL A 136 -14.96 -12.18 15.19
C VAL A 136 -13.97 -11.02 15.36
N GLY A 137 -12.86 -11.07 14.66
CA GLY A 137 -11.88 -9.99 14.62
C GLY A 137 -10.87 -10.22 13.53
N ALA A 138 -10.28 -9.13 13.06
CA ALA A 138 -9.17 -9.13 12.13
C ALA A 138 -8.20 -8.00 12.51
N GLU A 139 -6.92 -8.23 12.25
CA GLU A 139 -5.87 -7.22 12.30
C GLU A 139 -5.21 -7.18 10.93
N ARG A 140 -5.37 -6.06 10.25
CA ARG A 140 -4.93 -5.91 8.88
C ARG A 140 -3.90 -4.81 8.74
N THR A 141 -2.86 -5.14 8.00
CA THR A 141 -1.87 -4.20 7.48
C THR A 141 -2.06 -4.12 5.97
N ASP A 142 -2.92 -3.23 5.52
CA ASP A 142 -3.37 -3.14 4.14
C ASP A 142 -2.81 -1.97 3.39
N ALA A 143 -2.16 -1.09 4.10
CA ALA A 143 -1.50 0.01 3.47
C ALA A 143 -0.34 -0.56 2.65
N PRO A 144 -0.29 -0.33 1.33
CA PRO A 144 0.94 -0.53 0.61
C PRO A 144 1.99 0.33 1.28
N HIS A 145 2.88 -0.31 2.03
CA HIS A 145 4.03 0.39 2.60
C HIS A 145 4.93 0.90 1.48
N LEU A 146 5.74 1.88 1.79
CA LEU A 146 6.77 2.34 0.87
C LEU A 146 7.66 1.16 0.47
N THR A 147 8.03 1.10 -0.80
CA THR A 147 8.87 0.02 -1.33
C THR A 147 10.21 0.01 -0.61
N GLN A 148 10.55 -1.13 -0.02
CA GLN A 148 11.81 -1.32 0.66
C GLN A 148 12.90 -1.64 -0.39
N PRO A 149 13.96 -0.83 -0.52
CA PRO A 149 15.05 -1.12 -1.44
C PRO A 149 15.83 -2.34 -0.97
N SER A 150 16.24 -3.21 -1.92
CA SER A 150 17.10 -4.37 -1.63
C SER A 150 18.53 -3.96 -1.26
N ASP A 151 18.97 -2.83 -1.82
CA ASP A 151 20.32 -2.31 -1.65
C ASP A 151 20.29 -0.86 -1.17
N MET A 152 21.16 -0.54 -0.20
CA MET A 152 21.35 0.83 0.25
C MET A 152 22.40 1.54 -0.59
N LYS A 153 22.10 2.73 -1.05
CA LYS A 153 23.07 3.60 -1.74
C LYS A 153 24.17 4.01 -0.76
N LYS A 154 25.43 3.89 -1.16
CA LYS A 154 26.57 4.21 -0.28
C LYS A 154 26.81 5.72 -0.12
N ASP A 155 26.23 6.52 -0.99
CA ASP A 155 26.46 7.96 -1.16
C ASP A 155 25.16 8.75 -1.30
N LEU A 156 24.07 8.25 -0.75
CA LEU A 156 22.79 8.99 -0.67
C LEU A 156 22.95 10.28 0.10
N TYR A 157 23.76 10.23 1.17
CA TYR A 157 24.15 11.37 1.98
C TYR A 157 25.65 11.63 1.78
N PRO A 158 26.02 12.62 0.93
CA PRO A 158 27.42 12.88 0.64
C PRO A 158 28.19 13.37 1.88
N ALA A 159 29.22 12.62 2.29
CA ALA A 159 29.91 12.87 3.55
C ALA A 159 30.83 14.12 3.54
N ASN A 160 31.29 14.55 2.35
CA ASN A 160 32.35 15.58 2.21
C ASN A 160 31.81 16.87 1.58
N VAL A 161 30.52 17.17 1.72
CA VAL A 161 29.91 18.39 1.21
C VAL A 161 29.58 19.35 2.36
N ASP A 162 29.56 20.64 2.06
CA ASP A 162 29.05 21.66 2.95
C ASP A 162 27.54 21.77 2.83
N ALA A 163 26.83 21.26 3.83
CA ALA A 163 25.36 21.23 3.84
C ALA A 163 24.74 22.64 3.65
N ARG A 164 25.38 23.70 4.22
CA ARG A 164 24.87 25.07 4.08
C ARG A 164 25.00 25.58 2.64
N ALA A 165 26.11 25.22 1.99
CA ALA A 165 26.32 25.57 0.59
C ALA A 165 25.32 24.88 -0.32
N GLU A 166 25.06 23.58 -0.12
CA GLU A 166 24.05 22.83 -0.89
C GLU A 166 22.62 23.35 -0.66
N ILE A 167 22.28 23.67 0.59
CA ILE A 167 20.97 24.26 0.91
C ILE A 167 20.80 25.59 0.18
N LYS A 168 21.83 26.47 0.23
CA LYS A 168 21.79 27.76 -0.46
C LYS A 168 21.66 27.62 -1.97
N GLU A 169 22.39 26.69 -2.59
CA GLU A 169 22.25 26.41 -4.03
C GLU A 169 20.84 25.93 -4.38
N ALA A 170 20.27 25.03 -3.54
CA ALA A 170 18.90 24.55 -3.72
C ALA A 170 17.85 25.67 -3.54
N GLU A 171 18.07 26.61 -2.60
CA GLU A 171 17.20 27.79 -2.43
C GLU A 171 17.23 28.69 -3.67
N GLU A 172 18.41 29.00 -4.20
CA GLU A 172 18.54 29.82 -5.43
C GLU A 172 17.85 29.15 -6.62
N LYS A 173 18.02 27.85 -6.76
CA LYS A 173 17.36 27.07 -7.82
C LYS A 173 15.86 27.01 -7.62
N ALA A 174 15.39 26.69 -6.41
CA ALA A 174 13.98 26.62 -6.06
C ALA A 174 13.28 27.98 -6.29
N ALA A 175 13.92 29.10 -5.92
CA ALA A 175 13.39 30.42 -6.20
C ALA A 175 13.22 30.70 -7.69
N SER A 176 14.23 30.33 -8.52
CA SER A 176 14.18 30.54 -9.98
C SER A 176 13.13 29.66 -10.68
N GLU A 177 12.87 28.47 -10.16
CA GLU A 177 11.92 27.49 -10.74
C GLU A 177 10.55 27.50 -10.05
N HIS A 178 10.30 28.41 -9.13
CA HIS A 178 9.08 28.49 -8.33
C HIS A 178 8.77 27.19 -7.55
N LYS A 179 9.81 26.53 -7.09
CA LYS A 179 9.74 25.32 -6.26
C LYS A 179 9.96 25.65 -4.78
N ARG A 180 9.92 24.63 -3.95
CA ARG A 180 10.36 24.67 -2.55
C ARG A 180 11.60 23.81 -2.37
N VAL A 181 12.32 24.01 -1.27
CA VAL A 181 13.41 23.11 -0.86
C VAL A 181 12.87 22.08 0.11
N LEU A 182 13.14 20.81 -0.15
CA LEU A 182 12.87 19.71 0.77
C LEU A 182 14.19 19.24 1.38
N LEU A 183 14.42 19.60 2.63
CA LEU A 183 15.56 19.12 3.41
C LEU A 183 15.22 17.73 3.96
N VAL A 184 16.12 16.78 3.79
CA VAL A 184 16.02 15.41 4.31
C VAL A 184 17.25 15.13 5.15
N PHE A 185 17.11 15.20 6.47
CA PHE A 185 18.19 14.86 7.41
C PHE A 185 18.25 13.35 7.60
N GLY A 186 19.42 12.77 7.44
CA GLY A 186 19.63 11.34 7.55
C GLY A 186 21.10 10.95 7.38
N ALA A 187 21.34 9.66 7.14
CA ALA A 187 22.70 9.14 6.95
C ALA A 187 22.68 7.88 6.07
N ASN A 188 23.83 7.53 5.51
CA ASN A 188 23.98 6.36 4.65
C ASN A 188 23.69 5.02 5.36
N TRP A 189 23.81 4.95 6.68
CA TRP A 189 23.46 3.77 7.48
C TRP A 189 21.95 3.66 7.77
N CYS A 190 21.18 4.74 7.57
CA CYS A 190 19.76 4.79 7.90
C CYS A 190 18.91 4.12 6.82
N TYR A 191 18.41 2.91 7.10
CA TYR A 191 17.59 2.15 6.14
C TYR A 191 16.30 2.90 5.75
N ASP A 192 15.59 3.51 6.71
CA ASP A 192 14.35 4.26 6.45
C ASP A 192 14.59 5.51 5.59
N CYS A 193 15.78 6.09 5.65
CA CYS A 193 16.18 7.18 4.76
C CYS A 193 16.26 6.72 3.30
N HIS A 194 16.73 5.48 3.06
CA HIS A 194 16.75 4.88 1.73
C HIS A 194 15.36 4.48 1.23
N VAL A 195 14.47 4.03 2.13
CA VAL A 195 13.05 3.77 1.80
C VAL A 195 12.38 5.04 1.33
N LEU A 196 12.61 6.15 2.04
CA LEU A 196 12.04 7.45 1.69
C LEU A 196 12.58 7.97 0.34
N ASP A 197 13.90 7.90 0.14
CA ASP A 197 14.53 8.28 -1.13
C ASP A 197 14.01 7.43 -2.31
N ALA A 198 13.87 6.12 -2.12
CA ALA A 198 13.30 5.25 -3.14
C ALA A 198 11.86 5.66 -3.51
N ALA A 199 11.05 6.09 -2.54
CA ALA A 199 9.71 6.59 -2.78
C ALA A 199 9.72 7.87 -3.62
N PHE A 200 10.62 8.81 -3.38
CA PHE A 200 10.72 10.05 -4.15
C PHE A 200 10.98 9.82 -5.64
N HIS A 201 11.58 8.70 -6.01
CA HIS A 201 11.90 8.34 -7.39
C HIS A 201 10.82 7.49 -8.07
N ARG A 202 9.73 7.15 -7.39
CA ARG A 202 8.62 6.39 -7.98
C ARG A 202 7.79 7.24 -8.94
N PRO A 203 7.24 6.65 -10.02
CA PRO A 203 6.41 7.38 -10.98
C PRO A 203 5.18 8.05 -10.38
N ASP A 204 4.55 7.44 -9.37
CA ASP A 204 3.37 7.97 -8.69
C ASP A 204 3.68 9.19 -7.80
N PHE A 205 4.95 9.39 -7.41
CA PHE A 205 5.42 10.56 -6.67
C PHE A 205 5.91 11.70 -7.59
N ALA A 206 6.13 11.45 -8.87
CA ALA A 206 6.77 12.41 -9.77
C ALA A 206 6.07 13.79 -9.79
N SER A 207 4.73 13.80 -9.78
CA SER A 207 3.96 15.06 -9.77
C SER A 207 4.10 15.85 -8.46
N ALA A 208 4.24 15.18 -7.33
CA ALA A 208 4.48 15.84 -6.05
C ALA A 208 5.93 16.34 -5.96
N MET A 209 6.88 15.50 -6.35
CA MET A 209 8.32 15.80 -6.29
C MET A 209 8.74 16.90 -7.25
N ALA A 210 8.04 17.10 -8.37
CA ALA A 210 8.28 18.21 -9.29
C ALA A 210 8.22 19.61 -8.64
N GLY A 211 7.57 19.74 -7.50
CA GLY A 211 7.49 20.99 -6.72
C GLY A 211 8.64 21.22 -5.76
N TYR A 212 9.66 20.36 -5.76
CA TYR A 212 10.76 20.42 -4.79
C TYR A 212 12.14 20.36 -5.44
N GLU A 213 13.09 21.06 -4.82
CA GLU A 213 14.52 20.76 -4.88
C GLU A 213 14.88 20.02 -3.60
N VAL A 214 15.44 18.82 -3.71
CA VAL A 214 15.72 17.94 -2.56
C VAL A 214 17.17 18.06 -2.16
N VAL A 215 17.42 18.26 -0.86
CA VAL A 215 18.77 18.28 -0.27
C VAL A 215 18.86 17.22 0.82
N HIS A 216 19.77 16.27 0.65
CA HIS A 216 20.08 15.25 1.66
C HIS A 216 21.16 15.79 2.60
N VAL A 217 20.79 16.04 3.85
CA VAL A 217 21.71 16.59 4.87
C VAL A 217 22.25 15.43 5.72
N ASP A 218 23.54 15.14 5.58
CA ASP A 218 24.23 14.08 6.29
C ASP A 218 24.40 14.41 7.79
N ILE A 219 23.88 13.55 8.67
CA ILE A 219 24.07 13.67 10.12
C ILE A 219 25.30 12.91 10.65
N GLY A 220 26.05 12.25 9.74
CA GLY A 220 27.24 11.48 10.07
C GLY A 220 26.94 10.12 10.72
N ASP A 221 28.01 9.36 10.94
CA ASP A 221 27.90 8.01 11.51
C ASP A 221 27.47 8.02 12.98
N ASP A 222 27.77 9.09 13.71
CA ASP A 222 27.41 9.26 15.11
C ASP A 222 26.11 10.07 15.34
N GLY A 223 25.45 10.45 14.25
CA GLY A 223 24.19 11.22 14.27
C GLY A 223 24.35 12.67 14.78
N LYS A 224 25.58 13.25 14.76
CA LYS A 224 25.83 14.58 15.32
C LYS A 224 26.30 15.61 14.30
N LYS A 225 26.72 15.19 13.13
CA LYS A 225 27.14 16.09 12.06
C LYS A 225 25.95 16.96 11.63
N ASN A 226 26.20 18.22 11.33
CA ASN A 226 25.18 19.19 10.93
C ASN A 226 24.03 19.41 11.95
N ASN A 227 24.23 19.10 13.22
CA ASN A 227 23.27 19.37 14.28
C ASN A 227 22.91 20.87 14.43
N ASP A 228 23.84 21.75 14.11
CA ASP A 228 23.63 23.20 14.08
C ASP A 228 22.71 23.59 12.92
N VAL A 229 22.88 22.96 11.76
CA VAL A 229 21.96 23.10 10.59
C VAL A 229 20.57 22.58 10.94
N ALA A 230 20.46 21.39 11.54
CA ALA A 230 19.18 20.85 11.97
C ALA A 230 18.44 21.78 12.96
N LYS A 231 19.15 22.37 13.89
CA LYS A 231 18.59 23.36 14.84
C LYS A 231 18.11 24.63 14.14
N GLU A 232 18.85 25.11 13.14
CA GLU A 232 18.47 26.28 12.37
C GLU A 232 17.14 26.10 11.66
N PHE A 233 16.89 24.90 11.12
CA PHE A 233 15.64 24.58 10.43
C PHE A 233 14.58 23.94 11.34
N ASP A 234 14.80 23.98 12.67
CA ASP A 234 13.86 23.48 13.68
C ASP A 234 13.48 22.00 13.49
N THR A 235 14.50 21.17 13.14
CA THR A 235 14.37 19.72 12.91
C THR A 235 15.09 18.96 14.03
N PRO A 236 14.41 18.52 15.10
CA PRO A 236 15.02 17.76 16.17
C PRO A 236 15.42 16.36 15.68
N LEU A 237 16.69 16.00 15.83
CA LEU A 237 17.24 14.69 15.42
C LEU A 237 17.12 13.62 16.52
N ASP A 238 16.70 13.99 17.72
CA ASP A 238 16.57 13.10 18.89
C ASP A 238 15.38 12.16 18.82
N LYS A 239 14.49 12.36 17.84
CA LYS A 239 13.32 11.50 17.58
C LYS A 239 13.57 10.42 16.52
N GLY A 240 14.75 10.39 15.94
CA GLY A 240 15.11 9.47 14.87
C GLY A 240 15.22 10.16 13.50
N VAL A 241 15.61 9.41 12.48
CA VAL A 241 15.76 9.86 11.09
C VAL A 241 15.13 8.84 10.13
N PRO A 242 14.62 9.28 8.97
CA PRO A 242 14.73 10.63 8.37
C PRO A 242 13.86 11.69 9.04
N VAL A 243 14.34 12.94 9.04
CA VAL A 243 13.56 14.12 9.45
C VAL A 243 13.50 15.09 8.28
N LEU A 244 12.32 15.67 8.03
CA LEU A 244 12.07 16.55 6.90
C LEU A 244 11.77 17.98 7.34
N ALA A 245 12.28 18.94 6.56
CA ALA A 245 11.81 20.32 6.59
C ALA A 245 11.54 20.79 5.15
N VAL A 246 10.56 21.66 5.02
CA VAL A 246 10.25 22.34 3.74
C VAL A 246 10.53 23.82 3.89
N LEU A 247 11.33 24.38 2.98
CA LEU A 247 11.62 25.80 2.91
C LEU A 247 10.90 26.43 1.71
N ASP A 248 10.57 27.70 1.82
CA ASP A 248 10.17 28.49 0.66
C ASP A 248 11.40 28.95 -0.16
N GLY A 249 11.17 29.69 -1.25
CA GLY A 249 12.24 30.17 -2.13
C GLY A 249 13.14 31.23 -1.48
N ASP A 250 12.77 31.75 -0.32
CA ASP A 250 13.57 32.71 0.46
C ASP A 250 14.33 32.04 1.62
N GLY A 251 14.30 30.70 1.68
CA GLY A 251 14.96 29.89 2.72
C GLY A 251 14.20 29.84 4.06
N LYS A 252 12.97 30.36 4.11
CA LYS A 252 12.16 30.35 5.33
C LYS A 252 11.49 29.00 5.53
N VAL A 253 11.55 28.46 6.75
CA VAL A 253 10.88 27.21 7.12
C VAL A 253 9.37 27.38 6.99
N VAL A 254 8.76 26.57 6.13
CA VAL A 254 7.31 26.46 5.95
C VAL A 254 6.73 25.41 6.89
N VAL A 255 7.41 24.30 7.02
CA VAL A 255 7.09 23.20 7.95
C VAL A 255 8.37 22.45 8.27
N SER A 256 8.50 22.02 9.52
CA SER A 256 9.51 21.04 9.96
C SER A 256 8.82 19.95 10.77
N GLN A 257 9.35 18.74 10.69
CA GLN A 257 8.86 17.62 11.47
C GLN A 257 9.52 17.61 12.84
N LYS A 258 8.73 17.38 13.89
CA LYS A 258 9.18 17.53 15.28
C LYS A 258 9.00 16.27 16.12
N ASN A 259 8.25 15.28 15.64
CA ASN A 259 7.85 14.15 16.46
C ASN A 259 8.26 12.78 15.86
N GLY A 260 9.22 12.76 14.93
CA GLY A 260 9.66 11.53 14.27
C GLY A 260 8.64 10.96 13.29
N GLU A 261 7.86 11.81 12.61
CA GLU A 261 6.75 11.38 11.75
C GLU A 261 7.17 10.46 10.60
N PHE A 262 8.47 10.48 10.22
CA PHE A 262 9.02 9.65 9.13
C PHE A 262 10.14 8.73 9.57
N GLU A 263 10.47 8.65 10.87
CA GLU A 263 11.56 7.81 11.38
C GLU A 263 11.41 6.32 11.04
N ASP A 264 10.16 5.84 10.91
CA ASP A 264 9.81 4.49 10.47
C ASP A 264 9.18 4.55 9.06
N ALA A 265 9.95 5.06 8.09
CA ALA A 265 9.47 5.23 6.72
C ALA A 265 9.01 3.92 6.07
N ARG A 266 9.56 2.78 6.49
CA ARG A 266 9.15 1.45 6.01
C ARG A 266 7.71 1.10 6.36
N SER A 267 7.15 1.71 7.40
CA SER A 267 5.76 1.51 7.83
C SER A 267 4.81 2.57 7.24
N LEU A 268 5.34 3.59 6.54
CA LEU A 268 4.51 4.62 5.92
C LEU A 268 3.79 4.10 4.69
N THR A 269 2.59 4.62 4.48
CA THR A 269 1.86 4.42 3.25
C THR A 269 2.26 5.44 2.18
N PRO A 270 2.22 5.10 0.89
CA PRO A 270 2.41 6.06 -0.17
C PRO A 270 1.49 7.27 -0.04
N GLU A 271 0.23 7.06 0.36
CA GLU A 271 -0.77 8.10 0.54
C GLU A 271 -0.37 9.10 1.61
N ALA A 272 0.13 8.64 2.76
CA ALA A 272 0.56 9.51 3.86
C ALA A 272 1.72 10.43 3.44
N LEU A 273 2.70 9.86 2.72
CA LEU A 273 3.82 10.65 2.20
C LEU A 273 3.36 11.60 1.09
N LEU A 274 2.50 11.15 0.16
CA LEU A 274 1.92 12.00 -0.90
C LEU A 274 1.08 13.14 -0.32
N GLU A 275 0.31 12.88 0.73
CA GLU A 275 -0.46 13.92 1.42
C GLU A 275 0.46 15.02 1.97
N PHE A 276 1.53 14.63 2.66
CA PHE A 276 2.54 15.57 3.16
C PHE A 276 3.15 16.38 2.00
N LEU A 277 3.66 15.72 0.97
CA LEU A 277 4.31 16.37 -0.15
C LEU A 277 3.36 17.31 -0.91
N ASN A 278 2.13 16.87 -1.20
CA ASN A 278 1.13 17.69 -1.91
C ASN A 278 0.65 18.88 -1.08
N LYS A 279 0.58 18.74 0.23
CA LYS A 279 0.19 19.84 1.14
C LYS A 279 1.23 20.96 1.15
N TRP A 280 2.51 20.62 1.06
CA TRP A 280 3.59 21.58 1.26
C TRP A 280 4.36 21.95 0.00
N LYS A 281 4.03 21.38 -1.17
CA LYS A 281 4.64 21.81 -2.43
C LYS A 281 4.21 23.25 -2.77
N SER A 282 4.99 23.91 -3.62
CA SER A 282 4.60 25.21 -4.15
C SER A 282 3.26 25.11 -4.89
N VAL A 283 2.37 26.05 -4.63
CA VAL A 283 1.18 26.23 -5.47
C VAL A 283 1.65 27.04 -6.67
N ALA A 284 1.64 26.44 -7.86
CA ALA A 284 1.86 27.19 -9.09
C ALA A 284 0.83 28.35 -9.13
N ARG A 285 1.32 29.57 -9.18
CA ARG A 285 0.50 30.78 -9.34
C ARG A 285 0.17 30.98 -10.81
#